data_60e3ea2b9929d0f374fcc161e2e16973
#
_entry.id   60e3ea2b9929d0f374fcc161e2e16973
#
_cell.length_a   1.000
_cell.length_b   1.000
_cell.length_c   1.000
_cell.angle_alpha   90.00
_cell.angle_beta   90.00
_cell.angle_gamma   90.00
#
_symmetry.space_group_name_H-M   'P 1'
#
loop_
_entity.id
_entity.type
_entity.pdbx_description
1 polymer ?
#
loop_
_entity_poly.entity_id
_entity_poly.type
_entity_poly.pdbx_seq_one_letter_code
_entity_poly.pdbx_strand_id
1 'polypeptide(L)'
;KTSSVSFIEKNDKGSWGQWSDFVKAELLITIDAKKDRIVVNSPEIQVFTIKSYGDKIESETTKTVPFDCVDNNGSKCKILVITRKDEKNRMQFYINYSELKFVYNIYN
;
A
#
# COMPACT_ATOMS: atom_id res chain seq x y z
N LYS A 1 8.63 9.02 1.04
CA LYS A 1 9.23 8.54 -0.23
C LYS A 1 9.51 7.05 -0.14
N THR A 2 9.21 6.32 -1.21
CA THR A 2 9.48 4.87 -1.24
C THR A 2 10.93 4.60 -1.59
N SER A 3 11.42 3.40 -1.24
CA SER A 3 12.76 2.94 -1.62
C SER A 3 12.71 1.72 -2.55
N SER A 4 11.73 0.83 -2.34
CA SER A 4 11.63 -0.40 -3.11
C SER A 4 10.19 -0.89 -3.16
N VAL A 5 9.91 -1.77 -4.11
CA VAL A 5 8.59 -2.37 -4.30
C VAL A 5 8.71 -3.87 -4.53
N SER A 6 7.75 -4.62 -4.00
CA SER A 6 7.55 -6.03 -4.30
C SER A 6 6.06 -6.24 -4.63
N PHE A 7 5.77 -7.30 -5.37
CA PHE A 7 4.38 -7.63 -5.70
C PHE A 7 4.13 -9.13 -5.61
N ILE A 8 2.86 -9.50 -5.48
CA ILE A 8 2.42 -10.89 -5.47
C ILE A 8 1.09 -10.98 -6.24
N GLU A 9 0.93 -12.03 -7.04
CA GLU A 9 -0.27 -12.26 -7.86
C GLU A 9 -0.89 -13.60 -7.53
N LYS A 10 -2.22 -13.70 -7.72
CA LYS A 10 -2.90 -14.99 -7.72
C LYS A 10 -2.64 -15.70 -9.04
N ASN A 11 -2.49 -17.05 -8.98
CA ASN A 11 -2.41 -17.86 -10.17
C ASN A 11 -3.83 -18.17 -10.71
N ASP A 12 -3.91 -18.91 -11.81
CA ASP A 12 -5.18 -19.25 -12.46
C ASP A 12 -6.13 -20.07 -11.56
N LYS A 13 -5.59 -20.72 -10.53
CA LYS A 13 -6.36 -21.50 -9.57
C LYS A 13 -6.83 -20.68 -8.37
N GLY A 14 -6.55 -19.38 -8.34
CA GLY A 14 -6.90 -18.48 -7.25
C GLY A 14 -5.99 -18.58 -6.03
N SER A 15 -4.85 -19.24 -6.13
CA SER A 15 -3.86 -19.32 -5.06
C SER A 15 -2.83 -18.20 -5.21
N TRP A 16 -2.41 -17.62 -4.07
CA TRP A 16 -1.35 -16.62 -4.07
C TRP A 16 -0.02 -17.29 -4.42
N GLY A 17 0.74 -16.66 -5.32
CA GLY A 17 2.09 -17.07 -5.64
C GLY A 17 3.09 -16.65 -4.56
N GLN A 18 4.32 -16.37 -4.96
CA GLN A 18 5.35 -15.85 -4.06
C GLN A 18 5.58 -14.37 -4.32
N TRP A 19 5.96 -13.64 -3.26
CA TRP A 19 6.36 -12.24 -3.42
C TRP A 19 7.57 -12.15 -4.33
N SER A 20 7.56 -11.19 -5.25
CA SER A 20 8.74 -10.89 -6.07
C SER A 20 9.88 -10.37 -5.18
N ASP A 21 11.10 -10.42 -5.69
CA ASP A 21 12.20 -9.72 -5.03
C ASP A 21 11.91 -8.22 -5.03
N PHE A 22 12.37 -7.52 -3.99
CA PHE A 22 12.24 -6.07 -3.95
C PHE A 22 13.14 -5.44 -5.01
N VAL A 23 12.55 -4.54 -5.81
CA VAL A 23 13.30 -3.74 -6.77
C VAL A 23 13.25 -2.28 -6.35
N LYS A 24 14.28 -1.53 -6.69
CA LYS A 24 14.36 -0.11 -6.36
C LYS A 24 13.21 0.65 -7.02
N ALA A 25 12.48 1.43 -6.23
CA ALA A 25 11.38 2.25 -6.70
C ALA A 25 11.25 3.48 -5.79
N GLU A 26 11.78 4.61 -6.24
CA GLU A 26 11.74 5.86 -5.50
C GLU A 26 10.56 6.70 -5.97
N LEU A 27 9.44 6.60 -5.25
CA LEU A 27 8.19 7.28 -5.58
C LEU A 27 7.76 8.16 -4.41
N LEU A 28 7.10 9.25 -4.70
CA LEU A 28 6.47 10.08 -3.68
C LEU A 28 5.01 9.63 -3.52
N ILE A 29 4.64 9.27 -2.29
CA ILE A 29 3.26 8.96 -1.95
C ILE A 29 2.70 10.09 -1.10
N THR A 30 1.58 10.66 -1.50
CA THR A 30 0.90 11.73 -0.79
C THR A 30 -0.46 11.27 -0.32
N ILE A 31 -0.74 11.44 0.98
CA ILE A 31 -2.05 11.15 1.55
C ILE A 31 -2.71 12.50 1.90
N ASP A 32 -3.82 12.79 1.23
CA ASP A 32 -4.58 14.02 1.46
C ASP A 32 -5.96 13.66 2.03
N ALA A 33 -6.04 13.65 3.36
CA ALA A 33 -7.27 13.26 4.05
C ALA A 33 -8.41 14.26 3.84
N LYS A 34 -8.11 15.53 3.59
CA LYS A 34 -9.13 16.54 3.33
C LYS A 34 -9.85 16.32 2.03
N LYS A 35 -9.16 15.74 1.04
CA LYS A 35 -9.73 15.42 -0.28
C LYS A 35 -10.05 13.95 -0.45
N ASP A 36 -9.90 13.15 0.61
CA ASP A 36 -10.09 11.69 0.59
C ASP A 36 -9.32 11.04 -0.55
N ARG A 37 -8.02 11.36 -0.64
CA ARG A 37 -7.21 10.97 -1.78
C ARG A 37 -5.81 10.52 -1.35
N ILE A 38 -5.33 9.46 -2.01
CA ILE A 38 -3.94 9.01 -1.94
C ILE A 38 -3.37 9.05 -3.35
N VAL A 39 -2.21 9.67 -3.54
CA VAL A 39 -1.56 9.79 -4.85
C VAL A 39 -0.20 9.12 -4.79
N VAL A 40 0.03 8.18 -5.71
CA VAL A 40 1.33 7.55 -5.93
C VAL A 40 1.92 8.14 -7.21
N ASN A 41 2.99 8.92 -7.06
CA ASN A 41 3.64 9.59 -8.20
C ASN A 41 4.63 8.64 -8.87
N SER A 42 4.11 7.65 -9.57
CA SER A 42 4.86 6.77 -10.47
C SER A 42 4.86 7.38 -11.88
N PRO A 43 5.58 6.79 -12.87
CA PRO A 43 5.54 7.30 -14.24
C PRO A 43 4.12 7.47 -14.75
N GLU A 44 3.22 6.53 -14.41
CA GLU A 44 1.78 6.74 -14.55
C GLU A 44 1.24 7.11 -13.18
N ILE A 45 0.73 8.31 -13.01
CA ILE A 45 0.21 8.76 -11.72
C ILE A 45 -1.01 7.92 -11.33
N GLN A 46 -0.93 7.31 -10.15
CA GLN A 46 -2.04 6.53 -9.59
C GLN A 46 -2.75 7.37 -8.53
N VAL A 47 -4.06 7.51 -8.69
CA VAL A 47 -4.90 8.24 -7.74
C VAL A 47 -5.88 7.27 -7.11
N PHE A 48 -5.89 7.21 -5.80
CA PHE A 48 -6.80 6.37 -5.03
C PHE A 48 -7.78 7.27 -4.28
N THR A 49 -9.08 7.09 -4.54
CA THR A 49 -10.12 7.77 -3.79
C THR A 49 -10.44 6.94 -2.56
N ILE A 50 -10.34 7.54 -1.38
CA ILE A 50 -10.64 6.85 -0.12
C ILE A 50 -12.16 6.85 0.07
N LYS A 51 -12.75 5.66 0.13
CA LYS A 51 -14.20 5.50 0.32
C LYS A 51 -14.55 5.31 1.79
N SER A 52 -13.68 4.69 2.57
CA SER A 52 -13.85 4.60 4.01
C SER A 52 -12.51 4.45 4.69
N TYR A 53 -12.47 4.91 5.94
CA TYR A 53 -11.30 4.80 6.81
C TYR A 53 -11.59 3.67 7.80
N GLY A 54 -10.70 2.67 7.84
CA GLY A 54 -10.80 1.60 8.81
C GLY A 54 -10.23 2.00 10.16
N ASP A 55 -10.51 1.19 11.17
CA ASP A 55 -9.97 1.41 12.50
C ASP A 55 -8.48 1.13 12.53
N LYS A 56 -7.74 2.03 13.17
CA LYS A 56 -6.32 1.82 13.40
C LYS A 56 -6.12 0.60 14.29
N ILE A 57 -5.26 -0.31 13.86
CA ILE A 57 -4.90 -1.51 14.62
C ILE A 57 -3.49 -1.31 15.13
N GLU A 58 -3.32 -1.38 16.45
CA GLU A 58 -2.03 -1.14 17.07
C GLU A 58 -1.67 -2.27 18.03
N SER A 59 -0.45 -2.78 17.92
CA SER A 59 0.15 -3.75 18.84
C SER A 59 1.43 -3.17 19.40
N GLU A 60 2.16 -3.98 20.19
CA GLU A 60 3.47 -3.57 20.71
C GLU A 60 4.52 -3.40 19.61
N THR A 61 4.37 -4.14 18.51
CA THR A 61 5.36 -4.18 17.42
C THR A 61 4.92 -3.48 16.15
N THR A 62 3.60 -3.31 15.92
CA THR A 62 3.09 -2.74 14.67
C THR A 62 1.95 -1.76 14.91
N LYS A 63 1.81 -0.84 13.96
CA LYS A 63 0.66 0.05 13.86
C LYS A 63 0.18 -0.01 12.42
N THR A 64 -1.08 -0.36 12.21
CA THR A 64 -1.68 -0.49 10.87
C THR A 64 -2.85 0.48 10.72
N VAL A 65 -2.82 1.29 9.66
CA VAL A 65 -3.93 2.20 9.32
C VAL A 65 -4.50 1.75 7.98
N PRO A 66 -5.73 1.20 7.95
CA PRO A 66 -6.35 0.72 6.72
C PRO A 66 -7.24 1.77 6.06
N PHE A 67 -7.28 1.73 4.73
CA PHE A 67 -8.18 2.58 3.92
C PHE A 67 -8.84 1.70 2.85
N ASP A 68 -10.15 1.82 2.70
CA ASP A 68 -10.86 1.21 1.57
C ASP A 68 -10.92 2.22 0.43
N CYS A 69 -10.37 1.86 -0.72
CA CYS A 69 -10.13 2.79 -1.81
C CYS A 69 -10.64 2.27 -3.16
N VAL A 70 -10.74 3.18 -4.11
CA VAL A 70 -11.00 2.88 -5.52
C VAL A 70 -9.93 3.62 -6.32
N ASP A 71 -9.25 2.90 -7.22
CA ASP A 71 -8.22 3.51 -8.04
C ASP A 71 -8.82 4.31 -9.22
N ASN A 72 -7.97 4.95 -10.01
CA ASN A 72 -8.42 5.78 -11.13
C ASN A 72 -9.01 4.98 -12.30
N ASN A 73 -8.93 3.65 -12.25
CA ASN A 73 -9.59 2.74 -13.21
C ASN A 73 -10.91 2.17 -12.67
N GLY A 74 -11.31 2.56 -11.46
CA GLY A 74 -12.54 2.08 -10.84
C GLY A 74 -12.38 0.76 -10.08
N SER A 75 -11.17 0.23 -9.93
CA SER A 75 -10.92 -1.01 -9.23
C SER A 75 -10.85 -0.78 -7.72
N LYS A 76 -11.54 -1.63 -6.97
CA LYS A 76 -11.53 -1.58 -5.50
C LYS A 76 -10.24 -2.17 -4.96
N CYS A 77 -9.69 -1.54 -3.93
CA CYS A 77 -8.50 -2.04 -3.25
C CYS A 77 -8.52 -1.62 -1.78
N LYS A 78 -7.71 -2.29 -0.97
CA LYS A 78 -7.46 -1.87 0.40
C LYS A 78 -6.02 -1.41 0.51
N ILE A 79 -5.82 -0.21 1.04
CA ILE A 79 -4.49 0.35 1.27
C ILE A 79 -4.21 0.26 2.76
N LEU A 80 -3.03 -0.27 3.11
CA LEU A 80 -2.59 -0.40 4.49
C LEU A 80 -1.28 0.37 4.66
N VAL A 81 -1.24 1.27 5.64
CA VAL A 81 0.01 1.91 6.06
C VAL A 81 0.44 1.24 7.35
N ILE A 82 1.52 0.48 7.29
CA ILE A 82 2.02 -0.30 8.42
C ILE A 82 3.32 0.32 8.92
N THR A 83 3.37 0.62 10.22
CA THR A 83 4.58 1.06 10.90
C THR A 83 5.08 -0.09 11.77
N ARG A 84 6.32 -0.51 11.55
CA ARG A 84 6.95 -1.57 12.33
C ARG A 84 7.80 -0.94 13.42
N LYS A 85 7.24 -0.88 14.63
CA LYS A 85 7.84 -0.19 15.78
C LYS A 85 9.15 -0.84 16.24
N ASP A 86 9.23 -2.16 16.14
CA ASP A 86 10.41 -2.95 16.54
C ASP A 86 11.53 -2.91 15.48
N GLU A 87 11.28 -2.27 14.35
CA GLU A 87 12.23 -2.08 13.26
C GLU A 87 12.51 -0.59 13.03
N LYS A 88 12.71 0.18 14.10
CA LYS A 88 12.99 1.63 14.08
C LYS A 88 11.90 2.43 13.37
N ASN A 89 10.65 2.02 13.55
CA ASN A 89 9.48 2.65 12.90
C ASN A 89 9.54 2.59 11.38
N ARG A 90 10.07 1.50 10.84
CA ARG A 90 10.07 1.26 9.39
C ARG A 90 8.63 1.21 8.89
N MET A 91 8.35 1.97 7.86
CA MET A 91 7.00 2.06 7.29
C MET A 91 6.90 1.29 5.99
N GLN A 92 5.74 0.67 5.78
CA GLN A 92 5.39 -0.02 4.54
C GLN A 92 4.01 0.44 4.07
N PHE A 93 3.86 0.54 2.78
CA PHE A 93 2.62 0.95 2.12
C PHE A 93 2.14 -0.20 1.25
N TYR A 94 1.02 -0.82 1.62
CA TYR A 94 0.43 -1.94 0.90
C TYR A 94 -0.73 -1.48 0.05
N ILE A 95 -0.80 -1.96 -1.19
CA ILE A 95 -1.98 -1.80 -2.06
C ILE A 95 -2.48 -3.21 -2.36
N ASN A 96 -3.61 -3.58 -1.78
CA ASN A 96 -4.16 -4.92 -1.88
C ASN A 96 -5.41 -4.94 -2.76
N TYR A 97 -5.27 -5.45 -3.97
CA TYR A 97 -6.38 -5.79 -4.85
C TYR A 97 -6.82 -7.23 -4.59
N SER A 98 -7.93 -7.67 -5.19
CA SER A 98 -8.41 -9.05 -5.01
C SER A 98 -7.45 -10.10 -5.59
N GLU A 99 -6.76 -9.76 -6.70
CA GLU A 99 -5.92 -10.70 -7.44
C GLU A 99 -4.43 -10.34 -7.40
N LEU A 100 -4.09 -9.18 -6.86
CA LEU A 100 -2.75 -8.62 -6.93
C LEU A 100 -2.50 -7.75 -5.70
N LYS A 101 -1.29 -7.84 -5.16
CA LYS A 101 -0.86 -6.99 -4.03
C LYS A 101 0.50 -6.38 -4.33
N PHE A 102 0.68 -5.15 -3.89
CA PHE A 102 1.97 -4.45 -3.90
C PHE A 102 2.36 -4.05 -2.49
N VAL A 103 3.65 -4.06 -2.22
CA VAL A 103 4.19 -3.47 -0.99
C VAL A 103 5.36 -2.55 -1.35
N TYR A 104 5.30 -1.32 -0.85
CA TYR A 104 6.38 -0.34 -0.98
C TYR A 104 7.02 -0.15 0.39
N ASN A 105 8.36 -0.22 0.45
CA ASN A 105 9.09 0.21 1.63
C ASN A 105 9.27 1.72 1.57
N ILE A 106 9.06 2.39 2.71
CA ILE A 106 9.11 3.84 2.79
C ILE A 106 10.33 4.24 3.62
N TYR A 107 11.09 5.21 3.11
CA TYR A 107 12.15 5.85 3.87
C TYR A 107 11.57 6.84 4.86
N ASN A 108 12.14 6.84 6.04
CA ASN A 108 11.87 7.86 7.05
C ASN A 108 12.90 9.00 6.93
#